data_6341bfa733210b852bef7ca729aa36f0
#
_entry.id   6341bfa733210b852bef7ca729aa36f0
#
_cell.length_a   1.000
_cell.length_b   1.000
_cell.length_c   1.000
_cell.angle_alpha   90.00
_cell.angle_beta   90.00
_cell.angle_gamma   90.00
#
_symmetry.space_group_name_H-M   'P 1'
#
loop_
_entity.id
_entity.type
_entity.pdbx_description
1 polymer ?
#
loop_
_entity_poly.entity_id
_entity_poly.type
_entity_poly.pdbx_seq_one_letter_code
_entity_poly.pdbx_strand_id
1 'polypeptide(L)'
;MSVFTINGKQVTVTKNQKLLRYLRDTLHLTSVKDGCSEGACGACTVLIDGEPIRACTPYTDTLDGRTVLTVEGLSDWEKELYTYCYGEAGAVQCGFCIPGMVLCTKALLDRNPSPSESDIKNALRNNYCRCTGYVKIFEAVRLAAKYKKLGAVPAPGSADWKLGSSVHRLDVAEKVQGYGKYPDDIYLDGMCYASAVRSKYPRARLLGIDASKALALPGVVAVLTAEDIPGENKVGHIKHDQYTLIPVGGLVHYLGDAICLVVAEDAETLEKAKKLVKVDYEVLPAVHNPVEASMPDAPLVFDEEQSNVQAYKHVSRGDAAGAIARAPHVITRHFETPWTEHAFLEPECAVAYIDKDGDVMILSTDQSSHTTLHECTLMLGSKKVKVENQLIGGGFGGKEDMSVQHHAALA
;
A
#
# COMPACT_ATOMS: atom_id res chain seq x y z
N MET A 1 -23.29 6.21 -22.91
CA MET A 1 -22.29 5.61 -23.81
C MET A 1 -21.36 6.72 -24.22
N SER A 2 -20.06 6.59 -24.00
CA SER A 2 -19.04 7.56 -24.40
C SER A 2 -17.96 6.89 -25.26
N VAL A 3 -17.44 7.66 -26.21
CA VAL A 3 -16.40 7.22 -27.16
C VAL A 3 -15.20 8.12 -27.00
N PHE A 4 -14.05 7.57 -26.65
CA PHE A 4 -12.81 8.33 -26.44
C PHE A 4 -11.58 7.48 -26.82
N THR A 5 -10.42 8.08 -26.85
CA THR A 5 -9.18 7.41 -27.26
C THR A 5 -8.29 7.12 -26.05
N ILE A 6 -7.75 5.91 -25.95
CA ILE A 6 -6.76 5.54 -24.94
C ILE A 6 -5.53 4.98 -25.65
N ASN A 7 -4.36 5.59 -25.43
CA ASN A 7 -3.08 5.17 -26.03
C ASN A 7 -3.18 4.98 -27.55
N GLY A 8 -3.88 5.90 -28.23
CA GLY A 8 -4.09 5.87 -29.68
C GLY A 8 -5.17 4.91 -30.17
N LYS A 9 -5.84 4.16 -29.30
CA LYS A 9 -6.94 3.24 -29.65
C LYS A 9 -8.28 3.80 -29.20
N GLN A 10 -9.27 3.82 -30.11
CA GLN A 10 -10.62 4.23 -29.78
C GLN A 10 -11.33 3.15 -28.94
N VAL A 11 -11.99 3.56 -27.87
CA VAL A 11 -12.79 2.70 -26.99
C VAL A 11 -14.21 3.23 -26.88
N THR A 12 -15.17 2.32 -26.72
CA THR A 12 -16.58 2.63 -26.44
C THR A 12 -16.96 2.09 -25.07
N VAL A 13 -17.39 2.96 -24.18
CA VAL A 13 -17.74 2.62 -22.80
C VAL A 13 -19.24 2.79 -22.58
N THR A 14 -19.90 1.73 -22.16
CA THR A 14 -21.35 1.70 -21.92
C THR A 14 -21.71 1.89 -20.45
N LYS A 15 -20.87 1.34 -19.52
CA LYS A 15 -21.05 1.49 -18.06
C LYS A 15 -20.29 2.75 -17.59
N ASN A 16 -21.01 3.69 -16.98
CA ASN A 16 -20.35 4.86 -16.37
C ASN A 16 -19.65 4.43 -15.08
N GLN A 17 -18.34 4.69 -14.99
CA GLN A 17 -17.50 4.36 -13.84
C GLN A 17 -16.31 5.32 -13.75
N LYS A 18 -15.56 5.29 -12.64
CA LYS A 18 -14.30 6.04 -12.53
C LYS A 18 -13.32 5.60 -13.61
N LEU A 19 -12.63 6.56 -14.25
CA LEU A 19 -11.62 6.26 -15.27
C LEU A 19 -10.55 5.30 -14.73
N LEU A 20 -10.11 5.49 -13.49
CA LEU A 20 -9.15 4.61 -12.83
C LEU A 20 -9.59 3.14 -12.90
N ARG A 21 -10.84 2.84 -12.53
CA ARG A 21 -11.37 1.47 -12.56
C ARG A 21 -11.45 0.90 -13.97
N TYR A 22 -11.87 1.72 -14.94
CA TYR A 22 -11.90 1.30 -16.33
C TYR A 22 -10.51 0.97 -16.87
N LEU A 23 -9.50 1.80 -16.57
CA LEU A 23 -8.12 1.56 -17.00
C LEU A 23 -7.52 0.30 -16.36
N ARG A 24 -7.71 0.11 -15.06
CA ARG A 24 -7.13 -1.02 -14.32
C ARG A 24 -7.92 -2.31 -14.50
N ASP A 25 -9.22 -2.28 -14.18
CA ASP A 25 -10.00 -3.51 -14.01
C ASP A 25 -10.53 -4.04 -15.36
N THR A 26 -10.68 -3.16 -16.39
CA THR A 26 -11.17 -3.56 -17.72
C THR A 26 -10.06 -3.68 -18.75
N LEU A 27 -9.10 -2.74 -18.75
CA LEU A 27 -8.03 -2.70 -19.76
C LEU A 27 -6.70 -3.22 -19.25
N HIS A 28 -6.58 -3.52 -17.96
CA HIS A 28 -5.37 -3.98 -17.29
C HIS A 28 -4.14 -3.08 -17.53
N LEU A 29 -4.38 -1.75 -17.63
CA LEU A 29 -3.32 -0.74 -17.71
C LEU A 29 -2.82 -0.42 -16.30
N THR A 30 -1.97 -1.29 -15.80
CA THR A 30 -1.54 -1.31 -14.38
C THR A 30 -0.47 -0.28 -14.04
N SER A 31 0.09 0.47 -15.01
CA SER A 31 0.92 1.64 -14.72
C SER A 31 0.15 2.73 -13.96
N VAL A 32 -1.18 2.75 -14.12
CA VAL A 32 -2.08 3.67 -13.41
C VAL A 32 -2.35 3.10 -12.01
N LYS A 33 -1.56 3.52 -11.03
CA LYS A 33 -1.61 2.96 -9.67
C LYS A 33 -2.72 3.58 -8.81
N ASP A 34 -3.40 2.74 -8.01
CA ASP A 34 -4.38 3.22 -7.04
C ASP A 34 -3.77 3.31 -5.64
N GLY A 35 -3.41 4.51 -5.20
CA GLY A 35 -2.85 4.72 -3.88
C GLY A 35 -3.84 5.30 -2.87
N CYS A 36 -4.89 6.01 -3.31
CA CYS A 36 -5.85 6.63 -2.38
C CYS A 36 -7.31 6.65 -2.86
N SER A 37 -7.60 6.38 -4.12
CA SER A 37 -8.93 6.44 -4.75
C SER A 37 -9.70 7.77 -4.61
N GLU A 38 -9.16 8.79 -3.97
CA GLU A 38 -9.86 10.03 -3.56
C GLU A 38 -9.23 11.34 -4.09
N GLY A 39 -8.31 11.24 -5.05
CA GLY A 39 -7.75 12.42 -5.70
C GLY A 39 -6.62 13.12 -4.94
N ALA A 40 -6.01 12.52 -3.91
CA ALA A 40 -4.94 13.13 -3.12
C ALA A 40 -3.53 12.82 -3.64
N CYS A 41 -3.15 11.53 -3.75
CA CYS A 41 -1.76 11.09 -3.89
C CYS A 41 -1.12 11.30 -5.26
N GLY A 42 -1.89 11.32 -6.35
CA GLY A 42 -1.38 11.49 -7.72
C GLY A 42 -0.74 10.24 -8.34
N ALA A 43 -0.73 9.07 -7.67
CA ALA A 43 -0.18 7.84 -8.25
C ALA A 43 -0.92 7.40 -9.51
N CYS A 44 -2.21 7.71 -9.62
CA CYS A 44 -3.07 7.42 -10.77
C CYS A 44 -3.07 8.51 -11.86
N THR A 45 -2.06 9.38 -11.92
CA THR A 45 -2.01 10.43 -12.94
C THR A 45 -1.90 9.84 -14.33
N VAL A 46 -2.77 10.31 -15.23
CA VAL A 46 -2.77 10.09 -16.68
C VAL A 46 -2.76 11.45 -17.39
N LEU A 47 -2.50 11.49 -18.70
CA LEU A 47 -2.72 12.71 -19.47
C LEU A 47 -4.06 12.62 -20.17
N ILE A 48 -4.92 13.61 -19.97
CA ILE A 48 -6.16 13.80 -20.74
C ILE A 48 -5.98 15.04 -21.59
N ASP A 49 -5.95 14.87 -22.92
CA ASP A 49 -5.62 15.90 -23.91
C ASP A 49 -4.31 16.64 -23.57
N GLY A 50 -3.30 15.89 -23.10
CA GLY A 50 -1.99 16.40 -22.73
C GLY A 50 -1.88 17.01 -21.32
N GLU A 51 -3.00 17.13 -20.57
CA GLU A 51 -3.02 17.67 -19.23
C GLU A 51 -2.97 16.58 -18.15
N PRO A 52 -2.14 16.72 -17.10
CA PRO A 52 -2.05 15.75 -16.01
C PRO A 52 -3.32 15.75 -15.16
N ILE A 53 -4.06 14.66 -15.19
CA ILE A 53 -5.31 14.46 -14.43
C ILE A 53 -5.22 13.16 -13.63
N ARG A 54 -5.71 13.15 -12.40
CA ARG A 54 -5.82 11.95 -11.56
C ARG A 54 -6.99 11.09 -12.03
N ALA A 55 -6.73 9.89 -12.51
CA ALA A 55 -7.76 9.01 -13.11
C ALA A 55 -8.87 8.61 -12.11
N CYS A 56 -8.63 8.70 -10.81
CA CYS A 56 -9.64 8.44 -9.78
C CYS A 56 -10.70 9.55 -9.66
N THR A 57 -10.54 10.69 -10.33
CA THR A 57 -11.50 11.81 -10.23
C THR A 57 -12.56 11.80 -11.33
N PRO A 58 -12.24 11.72 -12.65
CA PRO A 58 -13.26 11.75 -13.71
C PRO A 58 -14.00 10.42 -13.83
N TYR A 59 -15.25 10.54 -14.29
CA TYR A 59 -16.06 9.42 -14.75
C TYR A 59 -15.93 9.25 -16.25
N THR A 60 -16.13 8.03 -16.75
CA THR A 60 -15.97 7.70 -18.19
C THR A 60 -16.94 8.44 -19.11
N ASP A 61 -18.13 8.83 -18.61
CA ASP A 61 -19.09 9.61 -19.40
C ASP A 61 -18.66 11.05 -19.65
N THR A 62 -17.70 11.59 -18.88
CA THR A 62 -17.15 12.96 -19.09
C THR A 62 -16.03 13.01 -20.11
N LEU A 63 -15.66 11.88 -20.72
CA LEU A 63 -14.48 11.75 -21.59
C LEU A 63 -14.81 11.63 -23.08
N ASP A 64 -16.06 11.81 -23.47
CA ASP A 64 -16.46 11.69 -24.87
C ASP A 64 -15.62 12.61 -25.78
N GLY A 65 -15.05 12.04 -26.85
CA GLY A 65 -14.15 12.75 -27.78
C GLY A 65 -12.75 13.07 -27.25
N ARG A 66 -12.43 12.76 -25.98
CA ARG A 66 -11.14 13.08 -25.34
C ARG A 66 -10.07 12.02 -25.67
N THR A 67 -8.82 12.38 -25.42
CA THR A 67 -7.67 11.47 -25.56
C THR A 67 -7.00 11.26 -24.21
N VAL A 68 -6.84 9.99 -23.81
CA VAL A 68 -6.18 9.56 -22.58
C VAL A 68 -4.86 8.89 -22.94
N LEU A 69 -3.77 9.28 -22.26
CA LEU A 69 -2.46 8.65 -22.39
C LEU A 69 -1.99 8.15 -21.03
N THR A 70 -1.61 6.88 -20.97
CA THR A 70 -0.91 6.24 -19.85
C THR A 70 0.54 5.98 -20.21
N VAL A 71 1.37 5.50 -19.28
CA VAL A 71 2.79 5.22 -19.58
C VAL A 71 2.95 4.14 -20.65
N GLU A 72 2.03 3.17 -20.70
CA GLU A 72 2.04 2.13 -21.74
C GLU A 72 1.96 2.71 -23.16
N GLY A 73 1.30 3.87 -23.31
CA GLY A 73 1.14 4.57 -24.60
C GLY A 73 2.28 5.50 -24.99
N LEU A 74 3.31 5.64 -24.17
CA LEU A 74 4.51 6.40 -24.53
C LEU A 74 5.24 5.72 -25.71
N SER A 75 5.90 6.53 -26.55
CA SER A 75 6.78 6.01 -27.60
C SER A 75 7.98 5.27 -26.99
N ASP A 76 8.62 4.38 -27.75
CA ASP A 76 9.79 3.63 -27.30
C ASP A 76 10.93 4.57 -26.89
N TRP A 77 11.10 5.67 -27.62
CA TRP A 77 12.05 6.73 -27.27
C TRP A 77 11.72 7.39 -25.91
N GLU A 78 10.48 7.71 -25.64
CA GLU A 78 10.10 8.31 -24.36
C GLU A 78 10.27 7.32 -23.20
N LYS A 79 9.96 6.04 -23.42
CA LYS A 79 10.21 4.99 -22.42
C LYS A 79 11.70 4.85 -22.13
N GLU A 80 12.55 4.84 -23.14
CA GLU A 80 14.01 4.80 -23.00
C GLU A 80 14.52 6.04 -22.24
N LEU A 81 14.11 7.24 -22.67
CA LEU A 81 14.47 8.52 -22.06
C LEU A 81 14.18 8.56 -20.57
N TYR A 82 12.94 8.27 -20.18
CA TYR A 82 12.53 8.35 -18.77
C TYR A 82 13.14 7.23 -17.94
N THR A 83 13.28 6.02 -18.48
CA THR A 83 13.96 4.90 -17.80
C THR A 83 15.42 5.27 -17.51
N TYR A 84 16.14 5.79 -18.50
CA TYR A 84 17.52 6.24 -18.31
C TYR A 84 17.61 7.35 -17.27
N CYS A 85 16.83 8.43 -17.42
CA CYS A 85 16.97 9.62 -16.57
C CYS A 85 16.58 9.36 -15.11
N TYR A 86 15.52 8.60 -14.86
CA TYR A 86 15.10 8.24 -13.52
C TYR A 86 16.05 7.24 -12.86
N GLY A 87 16.64 6.34 -13.65
CA GLY A 87 17.66 5.40 -13.21
C GLY A 87 18.97 6.11 -12.86
N GLU A 88 19.50 6.95 -13.76
CA GLU A 88 20.75 7.68 -13.60
C GLU A 88 20.71 8.62 -12.38
N ALA A 89 19.59 9.32 -12.20
CA ALA A 89 19.41 10.18 -11.02
C ALA A 89 19.26 9.38 -9.71
N GLY A 90 19.04 8.07 -9.77
CA GLY A 90 18.65 7.26 -8.59
C GLY A 90 17.29 7.69 -8.00
N ALA A 91 16.36 8.12 -8.86
CA ALA A 91 15.04 8.66 -8.49
C ALA A 91 14.01 7.58 -8.17
N VAL A 92 14.32 6.30 -8.42
CA VAL A 92 13.41 5.18 -8.24
C VAL A 92 13.75 4.42 -6.97
N GLN A 93 12.80 4.37 -6.01
CA GLN A 93 12.88 3.47 -4.86
C GLN A 93 11.77 2.41 -4.96
N CYS A 94 10.67 2.55 -4.24
CA CYS A 94 9.57 1.58 -4.33
C CYS A 94 8.92 1.56 -5.73
N GLY A 95 8.89 2.68 -6.45
CA GLY A 95 8.39 2.76 -7.83
C GLY A 95 6.92 3.10 -7.97
N PHE A 96 6.12 2.96 -6.94
CA PHE A 96 4.66 3.09 -6.99
C PHE A 96 4.16 4.46 -7.52
N CYS A 97 4.84 5.55 -7.17
CA CYS A 97 4.50 6.91 -7.63
C CYS A 97 5.10 7.26 -9.01
N ILE A 98 6.07 6.49 -9.50
CA ILE A 98 6.91 6.90 -10.62
C ILE A 98 6.16 7.00 -11.95
N PRO A 99 5.27 6.08 -12.36
CA PRO A 99 4.53 6.22 -13.61
C PRO A 99 3.75 7.54 -13.69
N GLY A 100 3.06 7.93 -12.62
CA GLY A 100 2.36 9.22 -12.57
C GLY A 100 3.30 10.42 -12.67
N MET A 101 4.48 10.36 -12.05
CA MET A 101 5.49 11.42 -12.14
C MET A 101 6.13 11.51 -13.53
N VAL A 102 6.31 10.40 -14.22
CA VAL A 102 6.78 10.35 -15.61
C VAL A 102 5.82 11.11 -16.52
N LEU A 103 4.51 10.88 -16.38
CA LEU A 103 3.51 11.59 -17.19
C LEU A 103 3.45 13.09 -16.87
N CYS A 104 3.60 13.47 -15.60
CA CYS A 104 3.73 14.89 -15.24
C CYS A 104 5.00 15.52 -15.84
N THR A 105 6.11 14.77 -15.84
CA THR A 105 7.38 15.20 -16.45
C THR A 105 7.21 15.37 -17.97
N LYS A 106 6.56 14.42 -18.65
CA LYS A 106 6.25 14.52 -20.06
C LYS A 106 5.44 15.78 -20.35
N ALA A 107 4.32 15.99 -19.66
CA ALA A 107 3.46 17.15 -19.86
C ALA A 107 4.21 18.49 -19.61
N LEU A 108 5.10 18.53 -18.63
CA LEU A 108 5.96 19.69 -18.40
C LEU A 108 6.91 19.93 -19.59
N LEU A 109 7.67 18.89 -20.02
CA LEU A 109 8.70 19.01 -21.03
C LEU A 109 8.14 19.20 -22.46
N ASP A 110 6.91 18.80 -22.71
CA ASP A 110 6.22 19.09 -23.98
C ASP A 110 5.85 20.57 -24.10
N ARG A 111 5.55 21.24 -22.99
CA ARG A 111 5.21 22.67 -22.94
C ARG A 111 6.42 23.56 -22.69
N ASN A 112 7.34 23.13 -21.86
CA ASN A 112 8.54 23.89 -21.49
C ASN A 112 9.77 22.96 -21.52
N PRO A 113 10.55 22.97 -22.62
CA PRO A 113 11.73 22.11 -22.75
C PRO A 113 12.93 22.57 -21.87
N SER A 114 12.83 23.71 -21.18
CA SER A 114 13.89 24.24 -20.29
C SER A 114 13.28 24.67 -18.94
N PRO A 115 12.69 23.75 -18.17
CA PRO A 115 12.00 24.13 -16.95
C PRO A 115 12.94 24.64 -15.87
N SER A 116 12.52 25.70 -15.18
CA SER A 116 13.14 26.13 -13.94
C SER A 116 12.85 25.14 -12.81
N GLU A 117 13.55 25.26 -11.70
CA GLU A 117 13.25 24.45 -10.50
C GLU A 117 11.82 24.68 -9.99
N SER A 118 11.33 25.92 -10.08
CA SER A 118 9.95 26.25 -9.73
C SER A 118 8.93 25.54 -10.63
N ASP A 119 9.22 25.47 -11.95
CA ASP A 119 8.34 24.76 -12.90
C ASP A 119 8.28 23.28 -12.58
N ILE A 120 9.42 22.66 -12.25
CA ILE A 120 9.51 21.25 -11.87
C ILE A 120 8.70 20.99 -10.59
N LYS A 121 8.91 21.79 -9.54
CA LYS A 121 8.16 21.68 -8.29
C LYS A 121 6.64 21.83 -8.50
N ASN A 122 6.24 22.81 -9.32
CA ASN A 122 4.85 23.03 -9.64
C ASN A 122 4.22 21.87 -10.44
N ALA A 123 4.95 21.30 -11.40
CA ALA A 123 4.45 20.17 -12.20
C ALA A 123 4.24 18.92 -11.34
N LEU A 124 5.07 18.68 -10.35
CA LEU A 124 5.04 17.49 -9.50
C LEU A 124 4.31 17.70 -8.15
N ARG A 125 3.82 18.89 -7.84
CA ARG A 125 3.23 19.24 -6.54
C ARG A 125 2.05 18.36 -6.11
N ASN A 126 1.42 17.71 -7.07
CA ASN A 126 0.24 16.87 -6.85
C ASN A 126 0.56 15.36 -6.89
N ASN A 127 1.85 14.99 -6.97
CA ASN A 127 2.30 13.60 -6.99
C ASN A 127 3.14 13.35 -5.73
N TYR A 128 2.62 12.55 -4.81
CA TYR A 128 3.29 12.26 -3.56
C TYR A 128 4.29 11.12 -3.70
N CYS A 129 5.41 11.26 -3.02
CA CYS A 129 6.39 10.21 -2.82
C CYS A 129 6.82 10.20 -1.35
N ARG A 130 6.71 9.04 -0.71
CA ARG A 130 7.12 8.86 0.68
C ARG A 130 8.58 8.41 0.82
N CYS A 131 9.20 7.91 -0.28
CA CYS A 131 10.52 7.30 -0.25
C CYS A 131 11.68 8.28 -0.45
N THR A 132 11.59 9.17 -1.46
CA THR A 132 12.77 9.80 -2.09
C THR A 132 13.14 11.17 -1.54
N GLY A 133 12.22 11.87 -0.87
CA GLY A 133 12.41 13.28 -0.52
C GLY A 133 12.50 14.21 -1.72
N TYR A 134 12.15 13.76 -2.93
CA TYR A 134 12.01 14.51 -4.21
C TYR A 134 13.31 14.98 -4.87
N VAL A 135 14.41 15.18 -4.16
CA VAL A 135 15.66 15.77 -4.73
C VAL A 135 16.10 15.01 -5.97
N LYS A 136 16.15 13.67 -5.90
CA LYS A 136 16.51 12.79 -7.02
C LYS A 136 15.50 12.79 -8.15
N ILE A 137 14.21 12.95 -7.84
CA ILE A 137 13.15 13.07 -8.85
C ILE A 137 13.32 14.39 -9.63
N PHE A 138 13.59 15.50 -8.97
CA PHE A 138 13.87 16.78 -9.65
C PHE A 138 15.10 16.70 -10.55
N GLU A 139 16.12 15.96 -10.10
CA GLU A 139 17.30 15.71 -10.93
C GLU A 139 16.95 14.87 -12.18
N ALA A 140 16.13 13.83 -12.02
CA ALA A 140 15.64 13.04 -13.16
C ALA A 140 14.90 13.89 -14.20
N VAL A 141 14.08 14.86 -13.77
CA VAL A 141 13.39 15.80 -14.67
C VAL A 141 14.40 16.71 -15.41
N ARG A 142 15.44 17.19 -14.72
CA ARG A 142 16.51 17.99 -15.36
C ARG A 142 17.29 17.18 -16.39
N LEU A 143 17.62 15.93 -16.08
CA LEU A 143 18.25 15.00 -17.02
C LEU A 143 17.34 14.73 -18.23
N ALA A 144 16.05 14.49 -17.99
CA ALA A 144 15.08 14.28 -19.07
C ALA A 144 14.95 15.51 -19.98
N ALA A 145 14.93 16.73 -19.43
CA ALA A 145 14.97 17.96 -20.21
C ALA A 145 16.24 18.08 -21.08
N LYS A 146 17.40 17.72 -20.51
CA LYS A 146 18.69 17.71 -21.22
C LYS A 146 18.68 16.71 -22.38
N TYR A 147 18.37 15.44 -22.11
CA TYR A 147 18.48 14.38 -23.11
C TYR A 147 17.35 14.42 -24.14
N LYS A 148 16.16 14.92 -23.78
CA LYS A 148 15.10 15.21 -24.76
C LYS A 148 15.56 16.22 -25.83
N LYS A 149 16.31 17.25 -25.45
CA LYS A 149 16.90 18.22 -26.39
C LYS A 149 18.02 17.62 -27.24
N LEU A 150 18.81 16.71 -26.67
CA LEU A 150 19.88 16.03 -27.41
C LEU A 150 19.36 14.95 -28.37
N GLY A 151 18.14 14.47 -28.16
CA GLY A 151 17.53 13.42 -28.98
C GLY A 151 18.13 12.03 -28.78
N ALA A 152 19.00 11.86 -27.78
CA ALA A 152 19.63 10.58 -27.46
C ALA A 152 20.02 10.52 -25.99
N VAL A 153 19.95 9.34 -25.38
CA VAL A 153 20.53 9.04 -24.07
C VAL A 153 21.86 8.32 -24.24
N PRO A 154 22.80 8.42 -23.27
CA PRO A 154 24.03 7.65 -23.30
C PRO A 154 23.73 6.15 -23.35
N ALA A 155 24.57 5.40 -24.08
CA ALA A 155 24.52 3.94 -24.02
C ALA A 155 24.80 3.46 -22.57
N PRO A 156 24.23 2.34 -22.14
CA PRO A 156 24.57 1.76 -20.86
C PRO A 156 26.09 1.61 -20.74
N GLY A 157 26.67 2.12 -19.63
CA GLY A 157 28.11 2.05 -19.38
C GLY A 157 28.60 0.62 -19.36
N SER A 158 29.88 0.37 -19.71
CA SER A 158 30.52 -0.92 -19.56
C SER A 158 30.49 -1.35 -18.08
N ALA A 159 30.23 -2.62 -17.83
CA ALA A 159 30.04 -3.18 -16.49
C ALA A 159 31.36 -3.35 -15.69
N ASP A 160 32.28 -2.40 -15.75
CA ASP A 160 33.45 -2.37 -14.87
C ASP A 160 33.04 -1.98 -13.44
N TRP A 161 32.34 -2.91 -12.81
CA TRP A 161 31.83 -2.74 -11.47
C TRP A 161 32.95 -2.90 -10.45
N LYS A 162 33.22 -1.83 -9.74
CA LYS A 162 34.17 -1.81 -8.64
C LYS A 162 33.54 -1.12 -7.44
N LEU A 163 34.13 -1.34 -6.29
CA LEU A 163 33.71 -0.64 -5.07
C LEU A 163 33.67 0.87 -5.29
N GLY A 164 32.55 1.50 -4.97
CA GLY A 164 32.31 2.95 -5.19
C GLY A 164 31.67 3.30 -6.54
N SER A 165 31.41 2.34 -7.43
CA SER A 165 30.64 2.61 -8.66
C SER A 165 29.17 2.85 -8.35
N SER A 166 28.56 3.84 -9.03
CA SER A 166 27.12 4.05 -9.04
C SER A 166 26.48 3.11 -10.06
N VAL A 167 25.71 2.16 -9.58
CA VAL A 167 25.03 1.16 -10.40
C VAL A 167 23.53 1.41 -10.40
N HIS A 168 22.90 1.38 -11.57
CA HIS A 168 21.43 1.47 -11.66
C HIS A 168 20.78 0.25 -11.00
N ARG A 169 19.66 0.45 -10.36
CA ARG A 169 18.82 -0.65 -9.89
C ARG A 169 18.39 -1.52 -11.08
N LEU A 170 18.33 -2.83 -10.89
CA LEU A 170 17.92 -3.77 -11.94
C LEU A 170 16.45 -3.59 -12.34
N ASP A 171 15.61 -3.17 -11.38
CA ASP A 171 14.15 -3.02 -11.51
C ASP A 171 13.69 -1.61 -11.95
N VAL A 172 14.60 -0.75 -12.45
CA VAL A 172 14.26 0.61 -12.89
C VAL A 172 13.24 0.60 -14.02
N ALA A 173 13.48 -0.20 -15.06
CA ALA A 173 12.64 -0.22 -16.25
C ALA A 173 11.20 -0.61 -15.93
N GLU A 174 11.00 -1.68 -15.17
CA GLU A 174 9.67 -2.15 -14.79
C GLU A 174 8.89 -1.14 -13.95
N LYS A 175 9.58 -0.39 -13.08
CA LYS A 175 8.98 0.64 -12.23
C LYS A 175 8.68 1.93 -12.98
N VAL A 176 9.57 2.37 -13.86
CA VAL A 176 9.40 3.60 -14.65
C VAL A 176 8.34 3.41 -15.73
N GLN A 177 8.35 2.27 -16.42
CA GLN A 177 7.39 1.94 -17.46
C GLN A 177 6.08 1.34 -16.92
N GLY A 178 6.01 1.05 -15.62
CA GLY A 178 4.81 0.65 -14.92
C GLY A 178 4.35 -0.80 -15.14
N TYR A 179 5.16 -1.66 -15.76
CA TYR A 179 4.83 -3.07 -15.95
C TYR A 179 5.25 -3.98 -14.78
N GLY A 180 6.03 -3.44 -13.84
CA GLY A 180 6.35 -4.15 -12.59
C GLY A 180 5.07 -4.39 -11.77
N LYS A 181 4.96 -5.59 -11.20
CA LYS A 181 3.74 -6.06 -10.55
C LYS A 181 3.77 -5.83 -9.05
N TYR A 182 2.74 -5.17 -8.55
CA TYR A 182 2.34 -5.15 -7.15
C TYR A 182 1.13 -6.07 -6.99
N PRO A 183 0.80 -6.57 -5.80
CA PRO A 183 -0.34 -7.49 -5.63
C PRO A 183 -1.65 -6.97 -6.24
N ASP A 184 -1.98 -5.68 -6.08
CA ASP A 184 -3.18 -5.05 -6.67
C ASP A 184 -3.17 -5.01 -8.22
N ASP A 185 -2.03 -5.30 -8.86
CA ASP A 185 -1.91 -5.39 -10.33
C ASP A 185 -2.16 -6.80 -10.87
N ILE A 186 -2.46 -7.77 -10.01
CA ILE A 186 -2.62 -9.18 -10.36
C ILE A 186 -4.09 -9.50 -10.44
N TYR A 187 -4.51 -9.98 -11.60
CA TYR A 187 -5.87 -10.39 -11.90
C TYR A 187 -5.86 -11.87 -12.29
N LEU A 188 -6.65 -12.68 -11.59
CA LEU A 188 -6.81 -14.11 -11.85
C LEU A 188 -8.25 -14.39 -12.26
N ASP A 189 -8.44 -15.35 -13.16
CA ASP A 189 -9.79 -15.77 -13.58
C ASP A 189 -10.59 -16.31 -12.40
N GLY A 190 -11.80 -15.77 -12.20
CA GLY A 190 -12.67 -16.15 -11.09
C GLY A 190 -12.26 -15.62 -9.72
N MET A 191 -11.33 -14.64 -9.67
CA MET A 191 -10.88 -14.01 -8.43
C MET A 191 -12.03 -13.31 -7.70
N CYS A 192 -12.15 -13.54 -6.39
CA CYS A 192 -13.02 -12.80 -5.50
C CYS A 192 -12.25 -11.68 -4.78
N TYR A 193 -13.02 -10.77 -4.18
CA TYR A 193 -12.51 -9.69 -3.35
C TYR A 193 -12.87 -9.95 -1.89
N ALA A 194 -11.90 -9.76 -0.99
CA ALA A 194 -12.09 -9.94 0.44
C ALA A 194 -11.64 -8.71 1.22
N SER A 195 -12.38 -8.33 2.25
CA SER A 195 -12.00 -7.25 3.16
C SER A 195 -12.68 -7.41 4.52
N ALA A 196 -11.94 -7.07 5.58
CA ALA A 196 -12.46 -7.17 6.94
C ALA A 196 -13.48 -6.06 7.27
N VAL A 197 -14.52 -6.43 8.00
CA VAL A 197 -15.32 -5.51 8.81
C VAL A 197 -14.51 -5.22 10.07
N ARG A 198 -14.24 -3.95 10.34
CA ARG A 198 -13.32 -3.53 11.41
C ARG A 198 -14.06 -2.85 12.54
N SER A 199 -13.53 -2.96 13.75
CA SER A 199 -14.08 -2.34 14.95
C SER A 199 -14.14 -0.82 14.83
N LYS A 200 -15.22 -0.23 15.34
CA LYS A 200 -15.42 1.23 15.48
C LYS A 200 -14.95 1.76 16.84
N TYR A 201 -14.55 0.86 17.74
CA TYR A 201 -14.17 1.20 19.11
C TYR A 201 -12.73 0.79 19.38
N PRO A 202 -11.97 1.59 20.13
CA PRO A 202 -10.59 1.27 20.47
C PRO A 202 -10.49 0.16 21.52
N ARG A 203 -11.54 -0.03 22.36
CA ARG A 203 -11.65 -1.13 23.30
C ARG A 203 -13.12 -1.49 23.51
N ALA A 204 -13.47 -2.73 23.25
CA ALA A 204 -14.82 -3.24 23.39
C ALA A 204 -14.81 -4.77 23.47
N ARG A 205 -15.80 -5.36 24.14
CA ARG A 205 -16.07 -6.79 24.05
C ARG A 205 -17.02 -7.04 22.87
N LEU A 206 -16.67 -7.98 22.01
CA LEU A 206 -17.53 -8.40 20.89
C LEU A 206 -18.64 -9.29 21.43
N LEU A 207 -19.91 -8.85 21.32
CA LEU A 207 -21.07 -9.61 21.81
C LEU A 207 -21.72 -10.48 20.75
N GLY A 208 -21.65 -10.07 19.47
CA GLY A 208 -22.25 -10.83 18.37
C GLY A 208 -22.02 -10.21 17.01
N ILE A 209 -22.20 -11.05 15.97
CA ILE A 209 -22.10 -10.67 14.56
C ILE A 209 -23.38 -11.16 13.85
N ASP A 210 -24.14 -10.26 13.23
CA ASP A 210 -25.26 -10.62 12.34
C ASP A 210 -24.87 -10.28 10.89
N ALA A 211 -24.49 -11.31 10.15
CA ALA A 211 -24.15 -11.23 8.72
C ALA A 211 -25.32 -11.61 7.78
N SER A 212 -26.51 -11.91 8.30
CA SER A 212 -27.64 -12.46 7.54
C SER A 212 -28.01 -11.62 6.31
N LYS A 213 -28.01 -10.28 6.44
CA LYS A 213 -28.30 -9.36 5.33
C LYS A 213 -27.18 -9.27 4.31
N ALA A 214 -25.94 -9.40 4.75
CA ALA A 214 -24.77 -9.41 3.86
C ALA A 214 -24.78 -10.71 3.02
N LEU A 215 -24.99 -11.85 3.65
CA LEU A 215 -25.05 -13.15 2.99
C LEU A 215 -26.24 -13.28 2.00
N ALA A 216 -27.33 -12.53 2.23
CA ALA A 216 -28.47 -12.49 1.32
C ALA A 216 -28.26 -11.61 0.07
N LEU A 217 -27.18 -10.82 0.03
CA LEU A 217 -26.87 -9.95 -1.11
C LEU A 217 -26.27 -10.80 -2.25
N PRO A 218 -26.84 -10.78 -3.48
CA PRO A 218 -26.27 -11.48 -4.62
C PRO A 218 -24.82 -11.06 -4.90
N GLY A 219 -23.95 -12.03 -5.18
CA GLY A 219 -22.53 -11.83 -5.39
C GLY A 219 -21.67 -11.86 -4.11
N VAL A 220 -22.28 -12.01 -2.92
CA VAL A 220 -21.53 -12.31 -1.69
C VAL A 220 -21.29 -13.82 -1.63
N VAL A 221 -20.03 -14.21 -1.51
CA VAL A 221 -19.57 -15.60 -1.49
C VAL A 221 -19.58 -16.13 -0.06
N ALA A 222 -19.02 -15.35 0.90
CA ALA A 222 -18.93 -15.77 2.30
C ALA A 222 -18.79 -14.56 3.24
N VAL A 223 -19.11 -14.77 4.52
CA VAL A 223 -18.70 -13.94 5.64
C VAL A 223 -18.05 -14.87 6.66
N LEU A 224 -16.73 -14.77 6.78
CA LEU A 224 -15.92 -15.62 7.65
C LEU A 224 -15.68 -14.92 8.99
N THR A 225 -15.70 -15.70 10.06
CA THR A 225 -15.51 -15.27 11.45
C THR A 225 -14.34 -16.01 12.07
N ALA A 226 -14.03 -15.73 13.33
CA ALA A 226 -13.00 -16.46 14.08
C ALA A 226 -13.26 -17.98 14.14
N GLU A 227 -14.51 -18.41 14.03
CA GLU A 227 -14.90 -19.84 14.06
C GLU A 227 -14.51 -20.58 12.77
N ASP A 228 -14.30 -19.84 11.66
CA ASP A 228 -13.92 -20.40 10.36
C ASP A 228 -12.38 -20.57 10.22
N ILE A 229 -11.61 -20.16 11.20
CA ILE A 229 -10.14 -20.28 11.20
C ILE A 229 -9.77 -21.72 11.61
N PRO A 230 -9.13 -22.50 10.70
CA PRO A 230 -8.90 -23.93 10.96
C PRO A 230 -7.77 -24.22 11.92
N GLY A 231 -6.86 -23.28 12.16
CA GLY A 231 -5.71 -23.40 13.04
C GLY A 231 -5.69 -22.37 14.17
N GLU A 232 -4.58 -21.67 14.33
CA GLU A 232 -4.40 -20.68 15.40
C GLU A 232 -4.98 -19.32 14.97
N ASN A 233 -5.87 -18.76 15.77
CA ASN A 233 -6.44 -17.44 15.52
C ASN A 233 -5.56 -16.28 16.02
N LYS A 234 -4.53 -16.55 16.78
CA LYS A 234 -3.57 -15.54 17.25
C LYS A 234 -2.29 -15.59 16.41
N VAL A 235 -1.91 -14.45 15.88
CA VAL A 235 -0.69 -14.21 15.09
C VAL A 235 0.14 -13.11 15.73
N GLY A 236 1.31 -12.81 15.20
CA GLY A 236 2.17 -11.72 15.64
C GLY A 236 3.63 -12.03 15.44
N HIS A 237 4.39 -11.06 14.95
CA HIS A 237 5.80 -11.22 14.57
C HIS A 237 6.71 -11.57 15.75
N ILE A 238 6.48 -10.96 16.91
CA ILE A 238 7.30 -11.18 18.13
C ILE A 238 6.52 -11.95 19.18
N LYS A 239 5.25 -11.62 19.38
CA LYS A 239 4.31 -12.31 20.26
C LYS A 239 3.07 -12.67 19.46
N HIS A 240 2.55 -13.89 19.63
CA HIS A 240 1.28 -14.32 19.05
C HIS A 240 0.11 -13.85 19.93
N ASP A 241 -0.11 -12.54 19.99
CA ASP A 241 -1.12 -11.90 20.83
C ASP A 241 -2.19 -11.12 20.04
N GLN A 242 -2.06 -11.04 18.72
CA GLN A 242 -2.99 -10.35 17.82
C GLN A 242 -3.96 -11.34 17.18
N TYR A 243 -5.26 -11.09 17.31
CA TYR A 243 -6.25 -11.92 16.62
C TYR A 243 -6.26 -11.67 15.11
N THR A 244 -6.31 -12.74 14.33
CA THR A 244 -6.67 -12.67 12.90
C THR A 244 -8.08 -12.11 12.71
N LEU A 245 -9.04 -12.65 13.48
CA LEU A 245 -10.41 -12.14 13.61
C LEU A 245 -10.81 -12.24 15.09
N ILE A 246 -11.42 -11.19 15.64
CA ILE A 246 -11.86 -11.18 17.03
C ILE A 246 -12.99 -12.20 17.22
N PRO A 247 -12.86 -13.18 18.15
CA PRO A 247 -13.93 -14.13 18.43
C PRO A 247 -15.07 -13.45 19.21
N VAL A 248 -16.29 -13.97 19.08
CA VAL A 248 -17.41 -13.56 19.94
C VAL A 248 -17.04 -13.81 21.41
N GLY A 249 -17.26 -12.83 22.27
CA GLY A 249 -16.78 -12.80 23.66
C GLY A 249 -15.37 -12.25 23.83
N GLY A 250 -14.60 -12.13 22.74
CA GLY A 250 -13.24 -11.59 22.74
C GLY A 250 -13.18 -10.07 22.89
N LEU A 251 -11.98 -9.57 23.18
CA LEU A 251 -11.70 -8.16 23.39
C LEU A 251 -11.12 -7.53 22.10
N VAL A 252 -11.68 -6.40 21.71
CA VAL A 252 -11.09 -5.50 20.72
C VAL A 252 -10.00 -4.68 21.41
N HIS A 253 -8.81 -4.61 20.81
CA HIS A 253 -7.62 -4.00 21.40
C HIS A 253 -7.30 -2.61 20.82
N TYR A 254 -7.73 -2.34 19.59
CA TYR A 254 -7.51 -1.05 18.92
C TYR A 254 -8.63 -0.69 17.93
N LEU A 255 -8.70 0.58 17.57
CA LEU A 255 -9.61 1.05 16.54
C LEU A 255 -9.23 0.45 15.18
N GLY A 256 -10.13 -0.33 14.60
CA GLY A 256 -9.87 -1.00 13.32
C GLY A 256 -9.51 -2.48 13.42
N ASP A 257 -9.52 -3.06 14.62
CA ASP A 257 -9.35 -4.50 14.82
C ASP A 257 -10.36 -5.32 13.98
N ALA A 258 -9.93 -6.43 13.38
CA ALA A 258 -10.73 -7.19 12.42
C ALA A 258 -11.77 -8.08 13.12
N ILE A 259 -13.04 -7.95 12.72
CA ILE A 259 -14.17 -8.66 13.34
C ILE A 259 -14.60 -9.87 12.51
N CYS A 260 -14.82 -9.68 11.21
CA CYS A 260 -15.14 -10.73 10.26
C CYS A 260 -14.64 -10.34 8.88
N LEU A 261 -14.46 -11.33 8.00
CA LEU A 261 -13.99 -11.15 6.63
C LEU A 261 -15.17 -11.37 5.67
N VAL A 262 -15.49 -10.36 4.87
CA VAL A 262 -16.49 -10.48 3.80
C VAL A 262 -15.79 -10.82 2.50
N VAL A 263 -16.32 -11.79 1.76
CA VAL A 263 -15.83 -12.24 0.45
C VAL A 263 -16.94 -12.04 -0.57
N ALA A 264 -16.65 -11.38 -1.69
CA ALA A 264 -17.61 -11.11 -2.75
C ALA A 264 -16.99 -11.23 -4.16
N GLU A 265 -17.81 -11.45 -5.17
CA GLU A 265 -17.39 -11.58 -6.57
C GLU A 265 -16.80 -10.30 -7.17
N ASP A 266 -17.18 -9.13 -6.63
CA ASP A 266 -16.67 -7.83 -7.08
C ASP A 266 -16.54 -6.83 -5.93
N ALA A 267 -15.71 -5.81 -6.13
CA ALA A 267 -15.40 -4.79 -5.13
C ALA A 267 -16.62 -3.93 -4.73
N GLU A 268 -17.56 -3.67 -5.64
CA GLU A 268 -18.76 -2.87 -5.36
C GLU A 268 -19.70 -3.65 -4.44
N THR A 269 -19.91 -4.93 -4.72
CA THR A 269 -20.69 -5.85 -3.90
C THR A 269 -20.06 -6.04 -2.52
N LEU A 270 -18.72 -6.18 -2.46
CA LEU A 270 -17.98 -6.26 -1.21
C LEU A 270 -18.26 -5.06 -0.30
N GLU A 271 -18.12 -3.84 -0.83
CA GLU A 271 -18.34 -2.62 -0.03
C GLU A 271 -19.81 -2.43 0.42
N LYS A 272 -20.78 -2.91 -0.37
CA LYS A 272 -22.19 -2.94 0.03
C LYS A 272 -22.41 -3.96 1.14
N ALA A 273 -21.85 -5.16 1.00
CA ALA A 273 -22.01 -6.26 1.95
C ALA A 273 -21.43 -5.92 3.33
N LYS A 274 -20.21 -5.33 3.37
CA LYS A 274 -19.58 -4.87 4.62
C LYS A 274 -20.48 -3.94 5.43
N LYS A 275 -21.22 -3.04 4.78
CA LYS A 275 -22.15 -2.10 5.44
C LYS A 275 -23.41 -2.77 5.99
N LEU A 276 -23.75 -3.98 5.52
CA LEU A 276 -24.92 -4.75 5.95
C LEU A 276 -24.62 -5.63 7.17
N VAL A 277 -23.34 -5.92 7.45
CA VAL A 277 -22.95 -6.66 8.65
C VAL A 277 -23.20 -5.78 9.88
N LYS A 278 -23.93 -6.34 10.85
CA LYS A 278 -24.15 -5.71 12.14
C LYS A 278 -23.27 -6.36 13.18
N VAL A 279 -22.67 -5.53 14.01
CA VAL A 279 -21.78 -6.00 15.10
C VAL A 279 -22.25 -5.38 16.41
N ASP A 280 -22.46 -6.21 17.40
CA ASP A 280 -22.87 -5.81 18.75
C ASP A 280 -21.66 -5.76 19.68
N TYR A 281 -21.52 -4.67 20.43
CA TYR A 281 -20.39 -4.39 21.31
C TYR A 281 -20.83 -4.00 22.71
N GLU A 282 -20.06 -4.42 23.70
CA GLU A 282 -19.97 -3.77 25.01
C GLU A 282 -18.75 -2.85 24.99
N VAL A 283 -18.98 -1.53 24.95
CA VAL A 283 -17.89 -0.55 24.88
C VAL A 283 -17.22 -0.43 26.25
N LEU A 284 -15.90 -0.51 26.28
CA LEU A 284 -15.10 -0.50 27.50
C LEU A 284 -14.19 0.74 27.56
N PRO A 285 -13.78 1.18 28.77
CA PRO A 285 -12.80 2.25 28.90
C PRO A 285 -11.49 1.90 28.18
N ALA A 286 -10.97 2.82 27.37
CA ALA A 286 -9.71 2.66 26.66
C ALA A 286 -8.65 3.62 27.23
N VAL A 287 -7.38 3.24 27.14
CA VAL A 287 -6.23 4.10 27.44
C VAL A 287 -5.62 4.59 26.14
N HIS A 288 -5.25 5.87 26.09
CA HIS A 288 -4.80 6.53 24.85
C HIS A 288 -3.37 7.08 24.94
N ASN A 289 -2.74 7.00 26.11
CA ASN A 289 -1.35 7.41 26.27
C ASN A 289 -0.58 6.48 27.23
N PRO A 290 0.74 6.35 27.09
CA PRO A 290 1.55 5.42 27.85
C PRO A 290 1.65 5.80 29.34
N VAL A 291 1.49 7.07 29.70
CA VAL A 291 1.54 7.51 31.12
C VAL A 291 0.31 7.00 31.85
N GLU A 292 -0.90 7.22 31.30
CA GLU A 292 -2.14 6.68 31.85
C GLU A 292 -2.11 5.15 31.88
N ALA A 293 -1.63 4.50 30.80
CA ALA A 293 -1.53 3.05 30.73
C ALA A 293 -0.63 2.43 31.82
N SER A 294 0.35 3.17 32.30
CA SER A 294 1.28 2.71 33.36
C SER A 294 0.77 2.88 34.79
N MET A 295 -0.40 3.53 34.97
CA MET A 295 -0.98 3.70 36.31
C MET A 295 -1.49 2.35 36.88
N PRO A 296 -1.43 2.13 38.20
CA PRO A 296 -1.79 0.83 38.79
C PRO A 296 -3.23 0.40 38.55
N ASP A 297 -4.16 1.34 38.38
CA ASP A 297 -5.60 1.15 38.16
C ASP A 297 -6.02 1.30 36.67
N ALA A 298 -5.06 1.43 35.77
CA ALA A 298 -5.35 1.52 34.34
C ALA A 298 -5.98 0.22 33.82
N PRO A 299 -7.00 0.32 32.93
CA PRO A 299 -7.52 -0.86 32.23
C PRO A 299 -6.40 -1.56 31.45
N LEU A 300 -6.33 -2.88 31.55
CA LEU A 300 -5.36 -3.66 30.79
C LEU A 300 -5.76 -3.67 29.31
N VAL A 301 -4.80 -3.48 28.41
CA VAL A 301 -5.02 -3.60 26.95
C VAL A 301 -5.26 -5.07 26.59
N PHE A 302 -4.49 -5.98 27.20
CA PHE A 302 -4.66 -7.43 27.07
C PHE A 302 -5.11 -7.99 28.42
N ASP A 303 -6.32 -8.56 28.49
CA ASP A 303 -6.91 -9.05 29.76
C ASP A 303 -6.09 -10.20 30.37
N GLU A 304 -5.34 -10.95 29.58
CA GLU A 304 -4.46 -12.04 30.01
C GLU A 304 -3.11 -11.58 30.58
N GLU A 305 -2.74 -10.32 30.42
CA GLU A 305 -1.49 -9.76 30.95
C GLU A 305 -1.66 -9.18 32.34
N GLN A 306 -0.56 -9.03 33.09
CA GLN A 306 -0.57 -8.45 34.44
C GLN A 306 -0.30 -6.94 34.45
N SER A 307 0.12 -6.39 33.32
CA SER A 307 0.54 -4.99 33.18
C SER A 307 0.47 -4.55 31.73
N ASN A 308 0.25 -3.24 31.49
CA ASN A 308 0.38 -2.61 30.20
C ASN A 308 1.85 -2.35 29.80
N VAL A 309 2.82 -2.73 30.61
CA VAL A 309 4.26 -2.63 30.28
C VAL A 309 4.66 -3.82 29.42
N GLN A 310 4.73 -3.62 28.10
CA GLN A 310 5.05 -4.66 27.13
C GLN A 310 6.47 -5.23 27.31
N ALA A 311 7.46 -4.37 27.56
CA ALA A 311 8.84 -4.76 27.77
C ALA A 311 9.60 -3.75 28.63
N TYR A 312 10.47 -4.23 29.48
CA TYR A 312 11.43 -3.43 30.20
C TYR A 312 12.85 -3.82 29.81
N LYS A 313 13.63 -2.84 29.33
CA LYS A 313 15.04 -3.03 28.95
C LYS A 313 15.89 -2.03 29.71
N HIS A 314 16.83 -2.52 30.49
CA HIS A 314 17.78 -1.70 31.20
C HIS A 314 19.20 -1.97 30.71
N VAL A 315 19.90 -0.91 30.31
CA VAL A 315 21.31 -0.95 29.95
C VAL A 315 22.03 0.08 30.78
N SER A 316 23.07 -0.32 31.52
CA SER A 316 23.90 0.60 32.30
C SER A 316 25.38 0.32 32.09
N ARG A 317 26.18 1.37 32.12
CA ARG A 317 27.65 1.31 32.04
C ARG A 317 28.26 2.34 33.02
N GLY A 318 29.06 1.88 33.97
CA GLY A 318 29.67 2.72 34.97
C GLY A 318 28.66 3.33 35.96
N ASP A 319 29.03 4.41 36.59
CA ASP A 319 28.20 5.19 37.53
C ASP A 319 27.65 6.45 36.84
N ALA A 320 26.58 6.28 36.06
CA ALA A 320 25.96 7.38 35.33
C ALA A 320 25.35 8.44 36.26
N ALA A 321 24.68 8.03 37.32
CA ALA A 321 24.06 8.95 38.29
C ALA A 321 25.11 9.83 38.97
N GLY A 322 26.21 9.24 39.44
CA GLY A 322 27.31 9.97 40.03
C GLY A 322 28.04 10.86 39.04
N ALA A 323 28.19 10.42 37.79
CA ALA A 323 28.78 11.26 36.73
C ALA A 323 27.93 12.50 36.44
N ILE A 324 26.59 12.37 36.33
CA ILE A 324 25.67 13.50 36.17
C ILE A 324 25.73 14.45 37.35
N ALA A 325 25.72 13.91 38.61
CA ALA A 325 25.77 14.71 39.83
C ALA A 325 27.09 15.54 39.94
N ARG A 326 28.17 15.05 39.36
CA ARG A 326 29.47 15.73 39.36
C ARG A 326 29.74 16.61 38.14
N ALA A 327 28.83 16.53 37.11
CA ALA A 327 29.05 17.29 35.88
C ALA A 327 28.89 18.78 36.11
N PRO A 328 29.81 19.62 35.60
CA PRO A 328 29.74 21.08 35.72
C PRO A 328 28.57 21.70 34.95
N HIS A 329 28.05 20.98 33.96
CA HIS A 329 26.89 21.38 33.15
C HIS A 329 25.96 20.22 32.99
N VAL A 330 24.69 20.41 33.37
CA VAL A 330 23.61 19.42 33.17
C VAL A 330 22.47 20.09 32.42
N ILE A 331 22.00 19.44 31.34
CA ILE A 331 20.86 19.89 30.56
C ILE A 331 19.76 18.83 30.66
N THR A 332 18.59 19.25 31.14
CA THR A 332 17.38 18.43 31.15
C THR A 332 16.37 18.99 30.14
N ARG A 333 15.82 18.14 29.31
CA ARG A 333 14.80 18.50 28.31
C ARG A 333 13.71 17.44 28.27
N HIS A 334 12.50 17.90 28.03
CA HIS A 334 11.36 17.05 27.67
C HIS A 334 11.24 17.02 26.14
N PHE A 335 11.05 15.81 25.58
CA PHE A 335 10.83 15.60 24.16
C PHE A 335 9.54 14.81 23.97
N GLU A 336 8.72 15.22 23.00
CA GLU A 336 7.49 14.58 22.64
C GLU A 336 7.42 14.45 21.11
N THR A 337 7.05 13.28 20.61
CA THR A 337 6.82 13.05 19.18
C THR A 337 5.37 12.65 18.98
N PRO A 338 4.68 13.17 17.95
CA PRO A 338 3.33 12.75 17.62
C PRO A 338 3.31 11.32 17.08
N TRP A 339 2.17 10.67 17.18
CA TRP A 339 1.87 9.46 16.42
C TRP A 339 1.94 9.78 14.93
N THR A 340 2.68 8.98 14.18
CA THR A 340 2.87 9.20 12.75
C THR A 340 2.66 7.90 12.00
N GLU A 341 1.70 7.90 11.08
CA GLU A 341 1.46 6.80 10.15
C GLU A 341 2.65 6.64 9.18
N HIS A 342 3.02 5.41 8.85
CA HIS A 342 4.06 5.10 7.85
C HIS A 342 3.75 5.74 6.51
N ALA A 343 2.48 5.70 6.11
CA ALA A 343 1.95 6.35 4.91
C ALA A 343 2.69 5.93 3.63
N PHE A 344 2.95 4.63 3.48
CA PHE A 344 3.36 4.07 2.19
C PHE A 344 2.26 4.30 1.15
N LEU A 345 2.66 4.52 -0.12
CA LEU A 345 1.70 4.88 -1.17
C LEU A 345 0.88 3.69 -1.69
N GLU A 346 1.45 2.51 -1.71
CA GLU A 346 0.75 1.28 -2.05
C GLU A 346 -0.07 0.84 -0.84
N PRO A 347 -1.42 0.81 -0.90
CA PRO A 347 -2.25 0.20 0.14
C PRO A 347 -1.87 -1.27 0.34
N GLU A 348 -2.12 -1.79 1.53
CA GLU A 348 -1.89 -3.20 1.81
C GLU A 348 -2.80 -4.07 0.96
N CYS A 349 -2.20 -5.02 0.27
CA CYS A 349 -2.88 -5.96 -0.61
C CYS A 349 -2.15 -7.30 -0.63
N ALA A 350 -2.90 -8.38 -0.72
CA ALA A 350 -2.40 -9.72 -0.98
C ALA A 350 -3.37 -10.47 -1.89
N VAL A 351 -2.84 -11.36 -2.71
CA VAL A 351 -3.63 -12.28 -3.54
C VAL A 351 -3.30 -13.70 -3.12
N ALA A 352 -4.29 -14.52 -2.87
CA ALA A 352 -4.10 -15.94 -2.55
C ALA A 352 -4.88 -16.84 -3.52
N TYR A 353 -4.32 -17.99 -3.83
CA TYR A 353 -4.95 -18.99 -4.69
C TYR A 353 -4.36 -20.38 -4.40
N ILE A 354 -5.07 -21.42 -4.81
CA ILE A 354 -4.55 -22.79 -4.76
C ILE A 354 -3.71 -23.04 -6.01
N ASP A 355 -2.45 -23.37 -5.82
CA ASP A 355 -1.53 -23.66 -6.92
C ASP A 355 -1.75 -25.06 -7.51
N LYS A 356 -1.00 -25.39 -8.56
CA LYS A 356 -1.06 -26.70 -9.25
C LYS A 356 -0.73 -27.90 -8.35
N ASP A 357 -0.02 -27.67 -7.26
CA ASP A 357 0.42 -28.71 -6.30
C ASP A 357 -0.59 -28.86 -5.16
N GLY A 358 -1.64 -28.03 -5.13
CA GLY A 358 -2.69 -27.98 -4.10
C GLY A 358 -2.23 -27.25 -2.84
N ASP A 359 -1.23 -26.37 -2.95
CA ASP A 359 -0.75 -25.51 -1.88
C ASP A 359 -1.39 -24.13 -1.97
N VAL A 360 -1.60 -23.47 -0.84
CA VAL A 360 -2.04 -22.07 -0.77
C VAL A 360 -0.85 -21.18 -1.14
N MET A 361 -0.89 -20.58 -2.32
CA MET A 361 0.08 -19.58 -2.75
C MET A 361 -0.41 -18.19 -2.36
N ILE A 362 0.43 -17.42 -1.68
CA ILE A 362 0.17 -16.04 -1.27
C ILE A 362 1.14 -15.11 -1.99
N LEU A 363 0.63 -14.25 -2.85
CA LEU A 363 1.38 -13.16 -3.49
C LEU A 363 1.24 -11.92 -2.61
N SER A 364 2.34 -11.45 -2.04
CA SER A 364 2.35 -10.45 -0.97
C SER A 364 3.18 -9.22 -1.30
N THR A 365 2.95 -8.15 -0.56
CA THR A 365 3.76 -6.93 -0.51
C THR A 365 4.19 -6.70 0.94
N ASP A 366 4.96 -7.62 1.52
CA ASP A 366 5.41 -7.56 2.90
C ASP A 366 6.93 -7.36 3.03
N GLN A 367 7.36 -6.97 4.23
CA GLN A 367 8.78 -6.81 4.56
C GLN A 367 9.38 -8.07 5.19
N SER A 368 8.56 -9.10 5.46
CA SER A 368 8.97 -10.35 6.11
C SER A 368 8.17 -11.56 5.62
N SER A 369 8.43 -12.01 4.38
CA SER A 369 7.73 -13.16 3.78
C SER A 369 7.88 -14.46 4.57
N HIS A 370 8.96 -14.64 5.32
CA HIS A 370 9.13 -15.79 6.20
C HIS A 370 8.19 -15.74 7.40
N THR A 371 7.93 -14.57 7.97
CA THR A 371 6.94 -14.39 9.03
C THR A 371 5.54 -14.67 8.49
N THR A 372 5.18 -14.09 7.34
CA THR A 372 3.91 -14.35 6.66
C THR A 372 3.70 -15.84 6.42
N LEU A 373 4.74 -16.55 5.92
CA LEU A 373 4.68 -18.01 5.72
C LEU A 373 4.43 -18.74 7.04
N HIS A 374 5.16 -18.41 8.10
CA HIS A 374 5.04 -19.05 9.40
C HIS A 374 3.64 -18.85 9.99
N GLU A 375 3.16 -17.63 10.06
CA GLU A 375 1.88 -17.28 10.68
C GLU A 375 0.68 -17.79 9.87
N CYS A 376 0.72 -17.72 8.53
CA CYS A 376 -0.33 -18.33 7.69
C CYS A 376 -0.34 -19.87 7.81
N THR A 377 0.82 -20.50 8.00
CA THR A 377 0.91 -21.93 8.27
C THR A 377 0.23 -22.31 9.59
N LEU A 378 0.42 -21.52 10.65
CA LEU A 378 -0.24 -21.72 11.95
C LEU A 378 -1.74 -21.47 11.85
N MET A 379 -2.15 -20.35 11.24
CA MET A 379 -3.56 -19.97 11.08
C MET A 379 -4.35 -20.99 10.25
N LEU A 380 -3.77 -21.49 9.15
CA LEU A 380 -4.42 -22.51 8.31
C LEU A 380 -4.29 -23.93 8.88
N GLY A 381 -3.47 -24.13 9.92
CA GLY A 381 -3.19 -25.46 10.46
C GLY A 381 -2.55 -26.41 9.41
N SER A 382 -1.87 -25.88 8.42
CA SER A 382 -1.35 -26.62 7.27
C SER A 382 0.03 -26.12 6.84
N LYS A 383 0.93 -27.05 6.53
CA LYS A 383 2.25 -26.76 5.95
C LYS A 383 2.21 -26.55 4.43
N LYS A 384 1.05 -26.68 3.81
CA LYS A 384 0.85 -26.46 2.38
C LYS A 384 0.60 -24.98 2.08
N VAL A 385 1.58 -24.13 2.40
CA VAL A 385 1.54 -22.70 2.20
C VAL A 385 2.85 -22.26 1.54
N LYS A 386 2.75 -21.38 0.57
CA LYS A 386 3.86 -20.72 -0.13
C LYS A 386 3.63 -19.22 -0.13
N VAL A 387 4.69 -18.44 0.01
CA VAL A 387 4.64 -16.97 -0.06
C VAL A 387 5.65 -16.48 -1.08
N GLU A 388 5.20 -15.61 -1.98
CA GLU A 388 6.04 -14.95 -2.96
C GLU A 388 5.83 -13.43 -2.87
N ASN A 389 6.89 -12.69 -2.57
CA ASN A 389 6.83 -11.23 -2.58
C ASN A 389 6.84 -10.69 -4.00
N GLN A 390 5.89 -9.82 -4.26
CA GLN A 390 5.84 -8.98 -5.44
C GLN A 390 6.63 -7.67 -5.19
N LEU A 391 6.55 -6.69 -6.07
CA LEU A 391 7.09 -5.36 -5.77
C LEU A 391 6.39 -4.77 -4.54
N ILE A 392 7.17 -4.12 -3.69
CA ILE A 392 6.69 -3.49 -2.46
C ILE A 392 6.64 -1.98 -2.68
N GLY A 393 5.45 -1.39 -2.61
CA GLY A 393 5.19 0.04 -2.84
C GLY A 393 5.47 0.93 -1.63
N GLY A 394 6.51 0.57 -0.87
CA GLY A 394 6.91 1.16 0.40
C GLY A 394 6.34 0.38 1.59
N GLY A 395 7.04 0.43 2.72
CA GLY A 395 6.60 -0.25 3.96
C GLY A 395 6.99 0.55 5.19
N PHE A 396 8.26 0.94 5.32
CA PHE A 396 8.80 1.75 6.44
C PHE A 396 8.56 1.12 7.81
N GLY A 397 8.52 -0.22 7.88
CA GLY A 397 8.15 -1.00 9.05
C GLY A 397 6.66 -1.33 9.15
N GLY A 398 5.77 -0.62 8.45
CA GLY A 398 4.32 -0.85 8.51
C GLY A 398 3.84 -2.08 7.74
N LYS A 399 4.70 -2.72 6.95
CA LYS A 399 4.40 -3.97 6.25
C LYS A 399 5.27 -5.12 6.77
N GLU A 400 5.79 -5.03 7.99
CA GLU A 400 6.55 -6.09 8.62
C GLU A 400 5.63 -7.09 9.32
N ASP A 401 4.62 -6.58 10.02
CA ASP A 401 3.52 -7.39 10.55
C ASP A 401 2.50 -7.72 9.46
N MET A 402 1.78 -8.84 9.62
CA MET A 402 0.68 -9.20 8.72
C MET A 402 -0.55 -8.34 8.95
N SER A 403 -1.11 -7.80 7.88
CA SER A 403 -2.34 -7.00 7.93
C SER A 403 -3.47 -7.56 7.06
N VAL A 404 -3.14 -8.19 5.92
CA VAL A 404 -4.12 -8.70 4.94
C VAL A 404 -3.77 -10.07 4.37
N GLN A 405 -2.54 -10.54 4.52
CA GLN A 405 -2.07 -11.81 3.93
C GLN A 405 -2.82 -13.01 4.48
N HIS A 406 -3.01 -13.04 5.81
CA HIS A 406 -3.79 -14.06 6.49
C HIS A 406 -5.27 -14.02 6.10
N HIS A 407 -5.84 -12.81 5.85
CA HIS A 407 -7.22 -12.69 5.36
C HIS A 407 -7.36 -13.23 3.95
N ALA A 408 -6.42 -12.94 3.04
CA ALA A 408 -6.42 -13.49 1.69
C ALA A 408 -6.25 -15.02 1.70
N ALA A 409 -5.38 -15.54 2.57
CA ALA A 409 -5.17 -16.97 2.71
C ALA A 409 -6.37 -17.71 3.31
N LEU A 410 -7.14 -17.06 4.20
CA LEU A 410 -8.35 -17.62 4.81
C LEU A 410 -9.51 -17.68 3.80
N ALA A 411 -9.69 -16.62 2.97
CA ALA A 411 -10.73 -16.53 1.95
C ALA A 411 -10.54 -17.54 0.82
#